data_6918cd70bb1dfcad66ecff2262e1a100
#
_entry.id   6918cd70bb1dfcad66ecff2262e1a100
#
_cell.length_a   1.000
_cell.length_b   1.000
_cell.length_c   1.000
_cell.angle_alpha   90.00
_cell.angle_beta   90.00
_cell.angle_gamma   90.00
#
_symmetry.space_group_name_H-M   'P 1'
#
loop_
_entity.id
_entity.type
_entity.pdbx_description
1 polymer ?
#
loop_
_entity_poly.entity_id
_entity_poly.type
_entity_poly.pdbx_seq_one_letter_code
_entity_poly.pdbx_strand_id
1 'polypeptide(L)'
;MRNALVVTLIAVALAGCATVAPPLDKQCFHENAASEGDIGYCRAVRVGNVLYLSGTASQGDMVSAVHSVYDRLGKALGQQGLSYADVVREVVYTTDLDGFIQHKDVRRAYYGQDLPAATWVQVQRLYTPSLVVEVELTAIDRKGGR
;
A
#
# COMPACT_ATOMS: atom_id res chain seq x y z
N MET A 1 -79.42 0.70 -17.24
CA MET A 1 -78.22 0.46 -17.97
C MET A 1 -77.06 0.90 -17.09
N ARG A 2 -76.31 -0.05 -16.50
CA ARG A 2 -75.21 0.26 -15.56
C ARG A 2 -73.87 -0.07 -16.25
N ASN A 3 -73.11 0.96 -16.60
CA ASN A 3 -71.80 0.81 -17.16
C ASN A 3 -70.79 0.44 -16.09
N ALA A 4 -70.23 -0.76 -16.16
CA ALA A 4 -69.13 -1.19 -15.29
C ALA A 4 -67.78 -0.72 -15.93
N LEU A 5 -67.09 0.14 -15.22
CA LEU A 5 -65.73 0.60 -15.61
C LEU A 5 -64.73 -0.46 -15.12
N VAL A 6 -64.08 -1.14 -16.06
CA VAL A 6 -62.99 -2.09 -15.77
C VAL A 6 -61.66 -1.29 -15.72
N VAL A 7 -61.11 -1.15 -14.51
CA VAL A 7 -59.77 -0.54 -14.32
C VAL A 7 -58.74 -1.66 -14.37
N THR A 8 -57.97 -1.69 -15.43
CA THR A 8 -56.85 -2.63 -15.59
C THR A 8 -55.61 -2.02 -14.90
N LEU A 9 -55.21 -2.59 -13.76
CA LEU A 9 -53.94 -2.25 -13.13
C LEU A 9 -52.79 -2.93 -13.87
N ILE A 10 -51.92 -2.15 -14.53
CA ILE A 10 -50.66 -2.63 -15.09
C ILE A 10 -49.59 -2.57 -13.98
N ALA A 11 -49.22 -3.73 -13.44
CA ALA A 11 -48.06 -3.83 -12.53
C ALA A 11 -46.77 -3.85 -13.33
N VAL A 12 -46.03 -2.75 -13.33
CA VAL A 12 -44.66 -2.68 -13.90
C VAL A 12 -43.71 -3.29 -12.90
N ALA A 13 -43.28 -4.52 -13.16
CA ALA A 13 -42.19 -5.14 -12.39
C ALA A 13 -40.84 -4.51 -12.78
N LEU A 14 -40.28 -3.65 -11.94
CA LEU A 14 -38.92 -3.17 -12.03
C LEU A 14 -37.96 -4.31 -11.64
N ALA A 15 -37.54 -5.12 -12.62
CA ALA A 15 -36.44 -6.07 -12.45
C ALA A 15 -35.12 -5.26 -12.35
N GLY A 16 -34.74 -4.89 -11.13
CA GLY A 16 -33.44 -4.33 -10.83
C GLY A 16 -32.36 -5.40 -11.05
N CYS A 17 -31.65 -5.34 -12.20
CA CYS A 17 -30.44 -6.13 -12.37
C CYS A 17 -29.40 -5.65 -11.32
N ALA A 18 -29.27 -6.37 -10.22
CA ALA A 18 -28.13 -6.23 -9.32
C ALA A 18 -26.88 -6.73 -10.09
N THR A 19 -26.15 -5.81 -10.70
CA THR A 19 -24.85 -6.13 -11.30
C THR A 19 -23.89 -6.42 -10.15
N VAL A 20 -23.53 -7.69 -9.96
CA VAL A 20 -22.44 -8.07 -9.05
C VAL A 20 -21.17 -7.46 -9.62
N ALA A 21 -20.52 -6.58 -8.85
CA ALA A 21 -19.24 -6.00 -9.26
C ALA A 21 -18.24 -7.13 -9.53
N PRO A 22 -17.44 -7.05 -10.61
CA PRO A 22 -16.41 -8.04 -10.88
C PRO A 22 -15.42 -8.12 -9.69
N PRO A 23 -14.80 -9.28 -9.45
CA PRO A 23 -13.78 -9.42 -8.44
C PRO A 23 -12.67 -8.38 -8.64
N LEU A 24 -12.11 -7.86 -7.51
CA LEU A 24 -10.99 -6.93 -7.57
C LEU A 24 -9.79 -7.62 -8.22
N ASP A 25 -9.25 -7.04 -9.31
CA ASP A 25 -8.00 -7.48 -9.93
C ASP A 25 -6.84 -7.08 -9.01
N LYS A 26 -6.44 -8.03 -8.15
CA LYS A 26 -5.40 -7.87 -7.15
C LYS A 26 -4.23 -8.77 -7.50
N GLN A 27 -3.09 -8.16 -7.83
CA GLN A 27 -1.84 -8.87 -8.12
C GLN A 27 -0.93 -8.84 -6.90
N CYS A 28 -0.55 -10.01 -6.40
CA CYS A 28 0.37 -10.20 -5.27
C CYS A 28 1.77 -10.51 -5.79
N PHE A 29 2.79 -9.84 -5.26
CA PHE A 29 4.20 -10.05 -5.57
C PHE A 29 4.95 -10.44 -4.30
N HIS A 30 5.88 -11.37 -4.44
CA HIS A 30 6.72 -11.87 -3.35
C HIS A 30 8.21 -11.65 -3.65
N GLU A 31 8.98 -11.33 -2.62
CA GLU A 31 10.45 -11.41 -2.64
C GLU A 31 10.89 -12.84 -2.25
N ASN A 32 10.21 -13.42 -1.25
CA ASN A 32 10.36 -14.81 -0.82
C ASN A 32 8.97 -15.43 -0.59
N ALA A 33 8.43 -16.09 -1.61
CA ALA A 33 7.08 -16.63 -1.59
C ALA A 33 6.84 -17.66 -0.47
N ALA A 34 7.87 -18.44 -0.08
CA ALA A 34 7.73 -19.45 0.96
C ALA A 34 7.54 -18.81 2.35
N SER A 35 8.44 -17.90 2.75
CA SER A 35 8.37 -17.27 4.07
C SER A 35 7.23 -16.25 4.18
N GLU A 36 6.96 -15.51 3.11
CA GLU A 36 5.87 -14.52 3.09
C GLU A 36 4.51 -15.21 3.07
N GLY A 37 4.38 -16.34 2.35
CA GLY A 37 3.18 -17.16 2.33
C GLY A 37 2.89 -17.83 3.68
N ASP A 38 3.92 -18.29 4.40
CA ASP A 38 3.79 -18.85 5.76
C ASP A 38 3.29 -17.79 6.77
N ILE A 39 3.81 -16.55 6.66
CA ILE A 39 3.36 -15.41 7.49
C ILE A 39 1.98 -14.90 7.04
N GLY A 40 1.62 -15.06 5.76
CA GLY A 40 0.32 -14.69 5.20
C GLY A 40 0.24 -13.29 4.62
N TYR A 41 1.31 -12.78 3.96
CA TYR A 41 1.29 -11.47 3.31
C TYR A 41 1.96 -11.48 1.93
N CYS A 42 1.69 -10.46 1.12
CA CYS A 42 2.40 -10.16 -0.12
C CYS A 42 3.44 -9.08 0.15
N ARG A 43 4.65 -9.19 -0.39
CA ARG A 43 5.66 -8.13 -0.36
C ARG A 43 5.16 -6.84 -0.99
N ALA A 44 4.42 -6.96 -2.08
CA ALA A 44 3.70 -5.85 -2.70
C ALA A 44 2.38 -6.33 -3.28
N VAL A 45 1.42 -5.42 -3.35
CA VAL A 45 0.11 -5.65 -3.98
C VAL A 45 -0.16 -4.55 -4.99
N ARG A 46 -0.48 -4.94 -6.23
CA ARG A 46 -0.93 -4.00 -7.26
C ARG A 46 -2.45 -4.10 -7.45
N VAL A 47 -3.11 -2.95 -7.50
CA VAL A 47 -4.52 -2.80 -7.86
C VAL A 47 -4.62 -1.65 -8.85
N GLY A 48 -4.93 -1.96 -10.11
CA GLY A 48 -4.89 -0.97 -11.18
C GLY A 48 -3.49 -0.35 -11.29
N ASN A 49 -3.41 0.96 -11.19
CA ASN A 49 -2.13 1.71 -11.22
C ASN A 49 -1.52 1.98 -9.83
N VAL A 50 -2.14 1.49 -8.75
CA VAL A 50 -1.63 1.67 -7.39
C VAL A 50 -0.81 0.46 -6.97
N LEU A 51 0.40 0.69 -6.46
CA LEU A 51 1.25 -0.30 -5.83
C LEU A 51 1.34 -0.02 -4.33
N TYR A 52 0.96 -1.00 -3.52
CA TYR A 52 1.11 -1.01 -2.07
C TYR A 52 2.30 -1.89 -1.72
N LEU A 53 3.32 -1.33 -1.05
CA LEU A 53 4.44 -2.10 -0.52
C LEU A 53 4.23 -2.31 0.98
N SER A 54 4.28 -3.57 1.39
CA SER A 54 4.23 -3.96 2.79
C SER A 54 5.43 -3.46 3.56
N GLY A 55 5.30 -3.37 4.87
CA GLY A 55 6.34 -2.93 5.77
C GLY A 55 7.67 -3.65 5.52
N THR A 56 8.72 -2.86 5.38
CA THR A 56 10.11 -3.30 5.30
C THR A 56 10.80 -2.87 6.56
N ALA A 57 11.24 -3.82 7.36
CA ALA A 57 11.83 -3.53 8.66
C ALA A 57 13.33 -3.86 8.70
N SER A 58 14.07 -3.15 9.57
CA SER A 58 15.50 -3.40 9.82
C SER A 58 15.85 -3.19 11.27
N GLN A 59 17.00 -3.74 11.66
CA GLN A 59 17.59 -3.70 13.00
C GLN A 59 18.97 -3.03 12.97
N GLY A 60 19.53 -2.77 14.14
CA GLY A 60 20.86 -2.15 14.30
C GLY A 60 20.77 -0.68 14.69
N ASP A 61 21.82 0.08 14.41
CA ASP A 61 21.78 1.52 14.59
C ASP A 61 20.83 2.19 13.58
N MET A 62 20.27 3.34 13.96
CA MET A 62 19.21 3.97 13.17
C MET A 62 19.65 4.32 11.74
N VAL A 63 20.87 4.81 11.54
CA VAL A 63 21.37 5.20 10.23
C VAL A 63 21.46 3.99 9.30
N SER A 64 22.12 2.93 9.75
CA SER A 64 22.26 1.68 9.00
C SER A 64 20.90 1.02 8.75
N ALA A 65 20.00 1.06 9.73
CA ALA A 65 18.65 0.49 9.60
C ALA A 65 17.81 1.25 8.56
N VAL A 66 17.86 2.59 8.56
CA VAL A 66 17.19 3.43 7.55
C VAL A 66 17.74 3.12 6.16
N HIS A 67 19.06 3.10 5.95
CA HIS A 67 19.65 2.73 4.67
C HIS A 67 19.16 1.35 4.20
N SER A 68 19.25 0.35 5.06
CA SER A 68 18.82 -1.03 4.74
C SER A 68 17.35 -1.09 4.30
N VAL A 69 16.46 -0.37 4.99
CA VAL A 69 15.02 -0.32 4.65
C VAL A 69 14.80 0.33 3.29
N TYR A 70 15.36 1.53 3.08
CA TYR A 70 15.11 2.27 1.85
C TYR A 70 15.78 1.63 0.63
N ASP A 71 16.96 1.04 0.76
CA ASP A 71 17.59 0.28 -0.33
C ASP A 71 16.71 -0.90 -0.78
N ARG A 72 16.15 -1.65 0.18
CA ARG A 72 15.23 -2.76 -0.12
C ARG A 72 13.90 -2.30 -0.71
N LEU A 73 13.35 -1.19 -0.25
CA LEU A 73 12.15 -0.57 -0.84
C LEU A 73 12.42 -0.09 -2.26
N GLY A 74 13.56 0.57 -2.51
CA GLY A 74 13.98 0.99 -3.84
C GLY A 74 14.13 -0.18 -4.81
N LYS A 75 14.70 -1.32 -4.34
CA LYS A 75 14.76 -2.55 -5.12
C LYS A 75 13.36 -3.10 -5.45
N ALA A 76 12.44 -3.12 -4.46
CA ALA A 76 11.07 -3.59 -4.67
C ALA A 76 10.29 -2.69 -5.64
N LEU A 77 10.44 -1.36 -5.55
CA LEU A 77 9.89 -0.41 -6.53
C LEU A 77 10.44 -0.68 -7.93
N GLY A 78 11.77 -0.83 -8.07
CA GLY A 78 12.43 -1.08 -9.36
C GLY A 78 11.96 -2.38 -10.02
N GLN A 79 11.70 -3.44 -9.25
CA GLN A 79 11.12 -4.70 -9.75
C GLN A 79 9.73 -4.51 -10.36
N GLN A 80 9.04 -3.44 -9.99
CA GLN A 80 7.72 -3.05 -10.50
C GLN A 80 7.78 -1.93 -11.54
N GLY A 81 8.99 -1.55 -12.00
CA GLY A 81 9.21 -0.47 -12.97
C GLY A 81 9.00 0.94 -12.41
N LEU A 82 9.00 1.09 -11.08
CA LEU A 82 8.80 2.33 -10.35
C LEU A 82 10.06 2.78 -9.63
N SER A 83 10.02 4.00 -9.10
CA SER A 83 11.09 4.62 -8.33
C SER A 83 10.50 5.42 -7.15
N TYR A 84 11.34 6.03 -6.33
CA TYR A 84 10.90 6.93 -5.27
C TYR A 84 10.12 8.14 -5.77
N ALA A 85 10.33 8.59 -7.01
CA ALA A 85 9.55 9.66 -7.65
C ALA A 85 8.06 9.29 -7.88
N ASP A 86 7.72 8.00 -7.82
CA ASP A 86 6.36 7.51 -7.98
C ASP A 86 5.65 7.28 -6.64
N VAL A 87 6.37 7.42 -5.52
CA VAL A 87 5.82 7.24 -4.17
C VAL A 87 4.99 8.45 -3.77
N VAL A 88 3.74 8.22 -3.40
CA VAL A 88 2.80 9.27 -2.99
C VAL A 88 2.52 9.26 -1.49
N ARG A 89 2.76 8.14 -0.81
CA ARG A 89 2.55 8.01 0.63
C ARG A 89 3.62 7.12 1.25
N GLU A 90 4.03 7.50 2.45
CA GLU A 90 4.94 6.76 3.32
C GLU A 90 4.39 6.71 4.73
N VAL A 91 4.52 5.57 5.39
CA VAL A 91 4.36 5.48 6.85
C VAL A 91 5.60 4.85 7.43
N VAL A 92 6.16 5.49 8.46
CA VAL A 92 7.29 5.02 9.23
C VAL A 92 6.82 4.64 10.62
N TYR A 93 7.10 3.42 11.01
CA TYR A 93 6.96 2.91 12.38
C TYR A 93 8.36 2.73 12.94
N THR A 94 8.64 3.27 14.11
CA THR A 94 9.95 3.15 14.75
C THR A 94 9.81 2.95 16.26
N THR A 95 10.77 2.26 16.87
CA THR A 95 10.84 2.15 18.33
C THR A 95 11.59 3.31 18.97
N ASP A 96 12.21 4.19 18.15
CA ASP A 96 12.93 5.39 18.57
C ASP A 96 12.68 6.53 17.58
N LEU A 97 11.61 7.30 17.82
CA LEU A 97 11.22 8.39 16.93
C LEU A 97 12.21 9.56 16.97
N ASP A 98 12.79 9.86 18.12
CA ASP A 98 13.77 10.94 18.25
C ASP A 98 15.05 10.61 17.47
N GLY A 99 15.53 9.37 17.56
CA GLY A 99 16.65 8.88 16.75
C GLY A 99 16.36 8.91 15.26
N PHE A 100 15.15 8.54 14.84
CA PHE A 100 14.75 8.63 13.43
C PHE A 100 14.71 10.09 12.95
N ILE A 101 14.12 11.02 13.73
CA ILE A 101 14.07 12.45 13.41
C ILE A 101 15.48 13.05 13.31
N GLN A 102 16.39 12.67 14.19
CA GLN A 102 17.79 13.12 14.16
C GLN A 102 18.47 12.75 12.83
N HIS A 103 18.10 11.61 12.23
CA HIS A 103 18.68 11.08 10.99
C HIS A 103 17.74 11.16 9.78
N LYS A 104 16.71 12.01 9.82
CA LYS A 104 15.71 12.17 8.74
C LYS A 104 16.31 12.51 7.36
N ASP A 105 17.50 13.12 7.33
CA ASP A 105 18.16 13.49 6.08
C ASP A 105 18.66 12.26 5.29
N VAL A 106 18.96 11.14 5.98
CA VAL A 106 19.27 9.85 5.35
C VAL A 106 18.07 9.39 4.52
N ARG A 107 16.88 9.39 5.10
CA ARG A 107 15.63 9.07 4.40
C ARG A 107 15.36 10.05 3.25
N ARG A 108 15.52 11.37 3.51
CA ARG A 108 15.24 12.41 2.52
C ARG A 108 16.06 12.26 1.24
N ALA A 109 17.30 11.77 1.34
CA ALA A 109 18.18 11.58 0.19
C ALA A 109 17.61 10.62 -0.87
N TYR A 110 16.79 9.63 -0.47
CA TYR A 110 16.14 8.70 -1.41
C TYR A 110 15.05 9.36 -2.26
N TYR A 111 14.34 10.36 -1.74
CA TYR A 111 13.27 11.06 -2.43
C TYR A 111 13.75 12.26 -3.24
N GLY A 112 14.88 12.86 -2.90
CA GLY A 112 15.36 14.09 -3.55
C GLY A 112 14.34 15.23 -3.41
N GLN A 113 13.70 15.61 -4.52
CA GLN A 113 12.68 16.67 -4.57
C GLN A 113 11.24 16.11 -4.58
N ASP A 114 11.06 14.82 -4.84
CA ASP A 114 9.73 14.17 -4.97
C ASP A 114 9.27 13.64 -3.62
N LEU A 115 8.95 14.52 -2.67
CA LEU A 115 8.57 14.16 -1.31
C LEU A 115 7.14 13.61 -1.25
N PRO A 116 6.90 12.41 -0.64
CA PRO A 116 5.57 11.86 -0.44
C PRO A 116 4.86 12.51 0.77
N ALA A 117 3.54 12.32 0.85
CA ALA A 117 2.83 12.48 2.11
C ALA A 117 3.37 11.45 3.13
N ALA A 118 3.88 11.92 4.28
CA ALA A 118 4.56 11.08 5.25
C ALA A 118 3.91 11.14 6.64
N THR A 119 3.84 9.98 7.30
CA THR A 119 3.43 9.85 8.69
C THR A 119 4.50 9.07 9.43
N TRP A 120 5.00 9.60 10.55
CA TRP A 120 6.01 8.95 11.39
C TRP A 120 5.47 8.76 12.79
N VAL A 121 5.51 7.54 13.28
CA VAL A 121 4.98 7.20 14.61
C VAL A 121 5.95 6.32 15.38
N GLN A 122 6.03 6.57 16.69
CA GLN A 122 6.70 5.66 17.59
C GLN A 122 5.74 4.56 18.01
N VAL A 123 6.24 3.32 17.96
CA VAL A 123 5.55 2.13 18.41
C VAL A 123 6.34 1.49 19.56
N GLN A 124 5.65 0.74 20.41
CA GLN A 124 6.32 0.05 21.51
C GLN A 124 7.22 -1.09 21.03
N ARG A 125 6.84 -1.77 19.94
CA ARG A 125 7.56 -2.91 19.38
C ARG A 125 7.16 -3.13 17.93
N LEU A 126 8.10 -3.56 17.10
CA LEU A 126 7.88 -4.11 15.77
C LEU A 126 7.77 -5.64 15.83
N TYR A 127 7.71 -6.32 14.68
CA TYR A 127 7.48 -7.77 14.59
C TYR A 127 8.46 -8.57 15.49
N THR A 128 9.73 -8.22 15.49
CA THR A 128 10.68 -8.73 16.47
C THR A 128 11.25 -7.60 17.34
N PRO A 129 11.67 -7.86 18.59
CA PRO A 129 12.19 -6.83 19.49
C PRO A 129 13.48 -6.15 19.01
N SER A 130 14.24 -6.77 18.11
CA SER A 130 15.48 -6.23 17.56
C SER A 130 15.27 -5.20 16.45
N LEU A 131 14.08 -5.17 15.83
CA LEU A 131 13.76 -4.21 14.77
C LEU A 131 13.58 -2.81 15.36
N VAL A 132 14.17 -1.81 14.69
CA VAL A 132 14.13 -0.41 15.15
C VAL A 132 13.31 0.51 14.25
N VAL A 133 13.16 0.16 12.98
CA VAL A 133 12.39 0.92 12.00
C VAL A 133 11.73 0.00 10.99
N GLU A 134 10.51 0.35 10.58
CA GLU A 134 9.73 -0.29 9.53
C GLU A 134 9.04 0.77 8.68
N VAL A 135 9.03 0.61 7.37
CA VAL A 135 8.45 1.58 6.42
C VAL A 135 7.56 0.86 5.42
N GLU A 136 6.34 1.36 5.25
CA GLU A 136 5.43 1.00 4.17
C GLU A 136 5.26 2.14 3.17
N LEU A 137 5.08 1.82 1.89
CA LEU A 137 4.93 2.79 0.82
C LEU A 137 3.67 2.54 -0.01
N THR A 138 3.11 3.63 -0.56
CA THR A 138 2.14 3.57 -1.65
C THR A 138 2.72 4.35 -2.83
N ALA A 139 2.77 3.72 -4.00
CA ALA A 139 3.25 4.33 -5.23
C ALA A 139 2.20 4.29 -6.34
N ILE A 140 2.27 5.23 -7.29
CA ILE A 140 1.37 5.33 -8.44
C ILE A 140 2.15 5.10 -9.73
N ASP A 141 1.76 4.07 -10.48
CA ASP A 141 2.27 3.82 -11.83
C ASP A 141 1.56 4.74 -12.83
N ARG A 142 2.23 5.82 -13.23
CA ARG A 142 1.70 6.78 -14.21
C ARG A 142 1.59 6.21 -15.63
N LYS A 143 2.28 5.10 -15.92
CA LYS A 143 2.30 4.45 -17.24
C LYS A 143 1.26 3.33 -17.35
N GLY A 144 0.86 2.73 -16.23
CA GLY A 144 -0.06 1.58 -16.16
C GLY A 144 -1.55 1.93 -16.14
N GLY A 145 -1.92 3.20 -16.21
CA GLY A 145 -3.31 3.70 -16.12
C GLY A 145 -4.00 3.88 -17.47
N ARG A 146 -3.75 3.00 -18.46
CA ARG A 146 -4.48 3.00 -19.73
C ARG A 146 -5.20 1.70 -19.95
#